data_a9c32c025eda50e107f7d5d4f0e730c6
#
_entry.id   a9c32c025eda50e107f7d5d4f0e730c6
#
_cell.length_a   1.000
_cell.length_b   1.000
_cell.length_c   1.000
_cell.angle_alpha   90.00
_cell.angle_beta   90.00
_cell.angle_gamma   90.00
#
_symmetry.space_group_name_H-M   'P 1'
#
loop_
_entity.id
_entity.type
_entity.pdbx_description
1 polymer ?
#
loop_
_entity_poly.entity_id
_entity_poly.type
_entity_poly.pdbx_seq_one_letter_code
_entity_poly.pdbx_strand_id
1 'polypeptide(L)'
;MIYIIICIIIMLSNRETDKRIYIPRYYGLVNYGVPKVLKLPSSGAGADISVGFVGKLREAQMEPVNNFLEAARNPRKMGGIISVPCGFGKTIMSLYIACALKKKTMFISHKDFLNQQFIETVKEFAPAASIGIIKQNKVDVENKDFIIASLQSLAMRDYDSKIFEDIGFVIIDEVHHTGAQVFCRAFKKLNTPIILGLSATLNRKDGMRKVFEYYIGGSVYSVKNKEYTDVIVNIHKYYVPDIEYSAIKKMWNGKENIAAMINNICSYKPRTEYIISILIEILKNEPGRRVLILSERRNQLKSIEDYIVEKNIANKDYGYYVGGMKQEQLNVSSGKQIILATFQLASEGFNVPTLNTVIFASPISDIQQSIGRILRERPEDRKYTPLCIDISDEFSVFHRKTGARLRFYNNNKYKISYYQDNEKIEIDNGDTGDACEADNEGYDGTDKTDRTKGAKKPMFINDDDDE
;
A
#
# COMPACT_ATOMS: atom_id res chain seq x y z
N MET A 1 15.96 11.36 20.00
CA MET A 1 14.94 10.63 19.20
C MET A 1 15.56 9.58 18.28
N ILE A 2 16.55 9.90 17.43
CA ILE A 2 17.22 8.94 16.53
C ILE A 2 17.87 7.78 17.29
N TYR A 3 18.53 8.03 18.44
CA TYR A 3 19.17 7.00 19.25
C TYR A 3 18.17 6.02 19.89
N ILE A 4 17.02 6.50 20.31
CA ILE A 4 15.94 5.66 20.89
C ILE A 4 15.31 4.79 19.81
N ILE A 5 15.08 5.33 18.60
CA ILE A 5 14.55 4.58 17.46
C ILE A 5 15.57 3.49 17.03
N ILE A 6 16.85 3.80 17.00
CA ILE A 6 17.91 2.82 16.71
C ILE A 6 17.96 1.74 17.78
N CYS A 7 17.88 2.08 19.06
CA CYS A 7 17.84 1.10 20.16
C CYS A 7 16.58 0.22 20.10
N ILE A 8 15.41 0.77 19.80
CA ILE A 8 14.16 0.01 19.63
C ILE A 8 14.25 -0.91 18.40
N ILE A 9 14.80 -0.44 17.30
CA ILE A 9 15.02 -1.25 16.09
C ILE A 9 15.99 -2.39 16.37
N ILE A 10 17.06 -2.13 17.09
CA ILE A 10 18.02 -3.14 17.51
C ILE A 10 17.38 -4.14 18.49
N MET A 11 16.64 -3.70 19.49
CA MET A 11 15.94 -4.57 20.45
C MET A 11 14.86 -5.46 19.78
N LEU A 12 14.09 -4.93 18.83
CA LEU A 12 13.07 -5.70 18.11
C LEU A 12 13.65 -6.69 17.09
N SER A 13 14.84 -6.42 16.58
CA SER A 13 15.47 -7.22 15.52
C SER A 13 16.56 -8.17 16.01
N ASN A 14 17.07 -7.98 17.22
CA ASN A 14 18.17 -8.78 17.75
C ASN A 14 17.70 -9.84 18.75
N ARG A 15 18.40 -10.97 18.76
CA ARG A 15 18.36 -11.96 19.82
C ARG A 15 19.78 -12.05 20.41
N GLU A 16 19.89 -11.95 21.71
CA GLU A 16 21.14 -12.02 22.43
C GLU A 16 21.15 -13.25 23.35
N THR A 17 22.30 -13.89 23.44
CA THR A 17 22.61 -14.92 24.41
C THR A 17 23.95 -14.54 25.03
N ASP A 18 24.35 -15.14 26.15
CA ASP A 18 25.63 -14.87 26.86
C ASP A 18 26.89 -14.94 25.96
N LYS A 19 26.78 -15.61 24.80
CA LYS A 19 27.89 -15.84 23.89
C LYS A 19 27.66 -15.32 22.46
N ARG A 20 26.45 -14.87 22.09
CA ARG A 20 26.12 -14.53 20.70
C ARG A 20 25.08 -13.43 20.63
N ILE A 21 25.26 -12.53 19.67
CA ILE A 21 24.28 -11.54 19.25
C ILE A 21 23.81 -11.94 17.85
N TYR A 22 22.50 -12.06 17.67
CA TYR A 22 21.87 -12.33 16.38
C TYR A 22 21.35 -11.03 15.79
N ILE A 23 21.84 -10.67 14.63
CA ILE A 23 21.49 -9.43 13.93
C ILE A 23 20.91 -9.74 12.56
N PRO A 24 20.06 -8.86 11.99
CA PRO A 24 19.59 -8.99 10.63
C PRO A 24 20.76 -9.04 9.64
N ARG A 25 20.64 -9.90 8.62
CA ARG A 25 21.77 -10.20 7.71
C ARG A 25 22.37 -8.96 7.06
N TYR A 26 21.53 -8.08 6.48
CA TYR A 26 22.05 -6.91 5.79
C TYR A 26 22.56 -5.83 6.73
N TYR A 27 22.03 -5.74 7.94
CA TYR A 27 22.66 -4.93 8.98
C TYR A 27 24.08 -5.42 9.27
N GLY A 28 24.25 -6.74 9.39
CA GLY A 28 25.56 -7.38 9.58
C GLY A 28 26.51 -7.10 8.42
N LEU A 29 26.06 -7.31 7.18
CA LEU A 29 26.87 -7.09 5.98
C LEU A 29 27.34 -5.64 5.83
N VAL A 30 26.47 -4.67 6.14
CA VAL A 30 26.78 -3.23 6.04
C VAL A 30 27.76 -2.78 7.10
N ASN A 31 27.58 -3.23 8.36
CA ASN A 31 28.36 -2.72 9.50
C ASN A 31 29.61 -3.56 9.81
N TYR A 32 29.62 -4.85 9.47
CA TYR A 32 30.70 -5.78 9.84
C TYR A 32 31.33 -6.48 8.63
N GLY A 33 30.79 -6.29 7.43
CA GLY A 33 31.29 -6.92 6.20
C GLY A 33 30.83 -8.37 6.03
N VAL A 34 31.48 -9.09 5.11
CA VAL A 34 31.15 -10.48 4.80
C VAL A 34 31.62 -11.39 5.94
N PRO A 35 30.74 -12.24 6.49
CA PRO A 35 31.13 -13.15 7.58
C PRO A 35 32.16 -14.16 7.13
N LYS A 36 33.08 -14.56 8.03
CA LYS A 36 34.07 -15.59 7.76
C LYS A 36 33.46 -16.97 7.45
N VAL A 37 32.27 -17.23 8.01
CA VAL A 37 31.52 -18.47 7.78
C VAL A 37 30.12 -18.11 7.36
N LEU A 38 29.76 -18.43 6.15
CA LEU A 38 28.43 -18.26 5.58
C LEU A 38 27.69 -19.60 5.65
N LYS A 39 26.79 -19.75 6.61
CA LYS A 39 25.88 -20.91 6.73
C LYS A 39 24.51 -20.58 6.15
N LEU A 40 24.48 -20.09 4.93
CA LEU A 40 23.26 -20.17 4.14
C LEU A 40 23.13 -21.60 3.63
N PRO A 41 21.90 -22.09 3.37
CA PRO A 41 21.74 -23.33 2.66
C PRO A 41 22.66 -23.31 1.44
N SER A 42 23.44 -24.36 1.22
CA SER A 42 24.62 -24.42 0.33
C SER A 42 24.40 -23.74 -1.01
N SER A 43 25.42 -23.13 -1.55
CA SER A 43 25.49 -22.28 -2.73
C SER A 43 24.59 -22.75 -3.87
N GLY A 44 23.64 -21.92 -4.23
CA GLY A 44 22.58 -22.34 -5.10
C GLY A 44 21.43 -22.97 -4.34
N ALA A 45 21.48 -22.94 -3.03
CA ALA A 45 20.49 -23.46 -2.14
C ALA A 45 19.11 -22.89 -2.42
N GLY A 46 18.21 -23.77 -2.31
CA GLY A 46 16.89 -23.79 -2.83
C GLY A 46 16.83 -24.78 -3.98
N ALA A 47 15.78 -25.58 -4.02
CA ALA A 47 15.52 -26.45 -5.14
C ALA A 47 15.48 -25.64 -6.44
N ASP A 48 16.13 -26.16 -7.48
CA ASP A 48 16.03 -25.56 -8.79
C ASP A 48 14.66 -25.86 -9.40
N ILE A 49 14.10 -24.87 -10.08
CA ILE A 49 12.88 -25.02 -10.87
C ILE A 49 13.21 -24.93 -12.36
N SER A 50 12.49 -25.69 -13.18
CA SER A 50 12.64 -25.68 -14.64
C SER A 50 11.59 -24.81 -15.34
N VAL A 51 10.84 -24.03 -14.58
CA VAL A 51 9.73 -23.22 -15.09
C VAL A 51 10.25 -22.00 -15.84
N GLY A 52 9.82 -21.85 -17.09
CA GLY A 52 10.10 -20.68 -17.92
C GLY A 52 9.00 -19.62 -17.81
N PHE A 53 9.38 -18.37 -18.01
CA PHE A 53 8.43 -17.27 -18.14
C PHE A 53 7.91 -17.19 -19.57
N VAL A 54 6.59 -17.17 -19.75
CA VAL A 54 5.91 -17.03 -21.05
C VAL A 54 5.49 -15.57 -21.24
N GLY A 55 5.99 -14.91 -22.28
CA GLY A 55 5.69 -13.52 -22.57
C GLY A 55 6.93 -12.63 -22.64
N LYS A 56 6.70 -11.32 -22.70
CA LYS A 56 7.79 -10.32 -22.78
C LYS A 56 7.56 -9.22 -21.75
N LEU A 57 8.61 -8.83 -21.06
CA LEU A 57 8.59 -7.62 -20.24
C LEU A 57 8.52 -6.37 -21.13
N ARG A 58 7.87 -5.33 -20.63
CA ARG A 58 7.95 -3.99 -21.24
C ARG A 58 9.35 -3.44 -21.09
N GLU A 59 9.79 -2.59 -22.02
CA GLU A 59 11.12 -1.99 -22.00
C GLU A 59 11.46 -1.33 -20.65
N ALA A 60 10.52 -0.55 -20.12
CA ALA A 60 10.68 0.09 -18.81
C ALA A 60 10.82 -0.87 -17.61
N GLN A 61 10.48 -2.15 -17.78
CA GLN A 61 10.60 -3.17 -16.73
C GLN A 61 11.95 -3.88 -16.77
N MET A 62 12.71 -3.75 -17.85
CA MET A 62 14.00 -4.45 -18.01
C MET A 62 15.06 -3.92 -17.06
N GLU A 63 15.18 -2.61 -16.91
CA GLU A 63 16.18 -1.99 -16.03
C GLU A 63 16.04 -2.42 -14.56
N PRO A 64 14.86 -2.26 -13.89
CA PRO A 64 14.70 -2.73 -12.51
C PRO A 64 14.96 -4.24 -12.35
N VAL A 65 14.56 -5.05 -13.34
CA VAL A 65 14.80 -6.50 -13.33
C VAL A 65 16.29 -6.80 -13.41
N ASN A 66 17.02 -6.19 -14.34
CA ASN A 66 18.46 -6.40 -14.52
C ASN A 66 19.24 -5.97 -13.29
N ASN A 67 18.90 -4.81 -12.70
CA ASN A 67 19.54 -4.32 -11.48
C ASN A 67 19.34 -5.28 -10.32
N PHE A 68 18.15 -5.88 -10.20
CA PHE A 68 17.91 -6.86 -9.15
C PHE A 68 18.65 -8.18 -9.42
N LEU A 69 18.65 -8.68 -10.64
CA LEU A 69 19.39 -9.92 -11.00
C LEU A 69 20.90 -9.76 -10.76
N GLU A 70 21.45 -8.59 -11.02
CA GLU A 70 22.84 -8.27 -10.68
C GLU A 70 23.06 -8.29 -9.15
N ALA A 71 22.17 -7.64 -8.41
CA ALA A 71 22.22 -7.63 -6.93
C ALA A 71 22.06 -9.03 -6.34
N ALA A 72 21.18 -9.87 -6.90
CA ALA A 72 20.97 -11.25 -6.46
C ALA A 72 22.20 -12.15 -6.66
N ARG A 73 22.99 -11.89 -7.70
CA ARG A 73 24.25 -12.62 -7.99
C ARG A 73 25.45 -12.13 -7.17
N ASN A 74 25.33 -10.96 -6.56
CA ASN A 74 26.40 -10.38 -5.76
C ASN A 74 26.39 -10.93 -4.33
N PRO A 75 27.43 -11.67 -3.86
CA PRO A 75 27.44 -12.26 -2.52
C PRO A 75 27.32 -11.27 -1.36
N ARG A 76 27.61 -10.00 -1.60
CA ARG A 76 27.48 -8.91 -0.60
C ARG A 76 26.07 -8.30 -0.58
N LYS A 77 25.27 -8.53 -1.63
CA LYS A 77 23.92 -7.98 -1.73
C LYS A 77 22.85 -9.05 -1.59
N MET A 78 22.83 -10.06 -2.47
CA MET A 78 21.90 -11.20 -2.47
C MET A 78 20.42 -10.82 -2.27
N GLY A 79 20.02 -9.61 -2.72
CA GLY A 79 18.67 -9.10 -2.58
C GLY A 79 18.60 -7.59 -2.60
N GLY A 80 17.42 -7.07 -2.32
CA GLY A 80 17.13 -5.64 -2.25
C GLY A 80 15.68 -5.31 -2.58
N ILE A 81 15.39 -4.01 -2.61
CA ILE A 81 14.04 -3.49 -2.80
C ILE A 81 13.91 -2.83 -4.16
N ILE A 82 12.91 -3.22 -4.93
CA ILE A 82 12.45 -2.50 -6.13
C ILE A 82 11.28 -1.61 -5.74
N SER A 83 11.44 -0.30 -5.91
CA SER A 83 10.40 0.69 -5.67
C SER A 83 9.94 1.30 -6.97
N VAL A 84 8.73 0.94 -7.38
CA VAL A 84 8.11 1.44 -8.60
C VAL A 84 6.62 1.72 -8.38
N PRO A 85 6.03 2.69 -9.08
CA PRO A 85 4.63 3.08 -8.91
C PRO A 85 3.64 1.93 -9.07
N CYS A 86 2.40 2.13 -8.59
CA CYS A 86 1.30 1.23 -8.89
C CYS A 86 1.08 1.15 -10.41
N GLY A 87 0.70 -0.03 -10.92
CA GLY A 87 0.51 -0.24 -12.37
C GLY A 87 1.79 -0.46 -13.17
N PHE A 88 2.97 -0.32 -12.58
CA PHE A 88 4.24 -0.59 -13.26
C PHE A 88 4.45 -2.07 -13.61
N GLY A 89 3.71 -2.98 -12.96
CA GLY A 89 3.81 -4.42 -13.17
C GLY A 89 4.78 -5.12 -12.22
N LYS A 90 4.83 -4.70 -10.96
CA LYS A 90 5.67 -5.30 -9.90
C LYS A 90 5.55 -6.82 -9.85
N THR A 91 4.32 -7.34 -9.88
CA THR A 91 4.03 -8.78 -9.80
C THR A 91 4.63 -9.55 -10.99
N ILE A 92 4.47 -9.03 -12.21
CA ILE A 92 5.02 -9.65 -13.44
C ILE A 92 6.54 -9.64 -13.42
N MET A 93 7.16 -8.51 -13.02
CA MET A 93 8.63 -8.43 -12.89
C MET A 93 9.16 -9.42 -11.86
N SER A 94 8.50 -9.57 -10.73
CA SER A 94 8.93 -10.50 -9.67
C SER A 94 8.82 -11.96 -10.11
N LEU A 95 7.79 -12.32 -10.86
CA LEU A 95 7.66 -13.65 -11.45
C LEU A 95 8.75 -13.90 -12.51
N TYR A 96 9.02 -12.91 -13.38
CA TYR A 96 10.11 -13.01 -14.35
C TYR A 96 11.46 -13.25 -13.66
N ILE A 97 11.74 -12.48 -12.59
CA ILE A 97 12.98 -12.65 -11.79
C ILE A 97 13.05 -14.06 -11.20
N ALA A 98 11.95 -14.58 -10.66
CA ALA A 98 11.89 -15.94 -10.10
C ALA A 98 12.24 -17.00 -11.16
N CYS A 99 11.63 -16.91 -12.34
CA CYS A 99 11.94 -17.81 -13.47
C CYS A 99 13.38 -17.66 -13.94
N ALA A 100 13.94 -16.44 -13.98
CA ALA A 100 15.33 -16.18 -14.40
C ALA A 100 16.36 -16.69 -13.38
N LEU A 101 16.04 -16.66 -12.09
CA LEU A 101 16.88 -17.21 -11.02
C LEU A 101 16.81 -18.73 -10.95
N LYS A 102 15.74 -19.33 -11.51
CA LYS A 102 15.49 -20.78 -11.49
C LYS A 102 15.52 -21.38 -10.09
N LYS A 103 14.96 -20.70 -9.11
CA LYS A 103 14.93 -21.12 -7.71
C LYS A 103 13.50 -21.29 -7.22
N LYS A 104 13.26 -22.35 -6.42
CA LYS A 104 12.01 -22.50 -5.66
C LYS A 104 11.73 -21.22 -4.91
N THR A 105 10.57 -20.65 -5.17
CA THR A 105 10.25 -19.26 -4.77
C THR A 105 9.10 -19.23 -3.79
N MET A 106 9.25 -18.47 -2.70
CA MET A 106 8.16 -18.14 -1.80
C MET A 106 7.70 -16.69 -2.03
N PHE A 107 6.43 -16.52 -2.32
CA PHE A 107 5.77 -15.20 -2.37
C PHE A 107 5.05 -14.95 -1.06
N ILE A 108 5.36 -13.84 -0.42
CA ILE A 108 4.80 -13.43 0.87
C ILE A 108 4.02 -12.15 0.70
N SER A 109 2.75 -12.14 1.12
CA SER A 109 1.96 -10.93 1.23
C SER A 109 1.16 -10.90 2.54
N HIS A 110 0.67 -9.72 2.90
CA HIS A 110 -0.15 -9.53 4.09
C HIS A 110 -1.65 -9.69 3.83
N LYS A 111 -2.06 -9.88 2.55
CA LYS A 111 -3.47 -9.95 2.13
C LYS A 111 -3.73 -11.08 1.14
N ASP A 112 -4.83 -11.77 1.35
CA ASP A 112 -5.21 -12.92 0.54
C ASP A 112 -5.42 -12.60 -0.94
N PHE A 113 -5.96 -11.43 -1.28
CA PHE A 113 -6.17 -11.08 -2.68
C PHE A 113 -4.85 -10.83 -3.44
N LEU A 114 -3.79 -10.31 -2.78
CA LEU A 114 -2.44 -10.21 -3.39
C LEU A 114 -1.88 -11.60 -3.68
N ASN A 115 -2.11 -12.53 -2.77
CA ASN A 115 -1.79 -13.93 -2.99
C ASN A 115 -2.53 -14.51 -4.19
N GLN A 116 -3.83 -14.24 -4.31
CA GLN A 116 -4.64 -14.69 -5.44
C GLN A 116 -4.19 -14.04 -6.75
N GLN A 117 -3.90 -12.75 -6.74
CA GLN A 117 -3.36 -12.04 -7.91
C GLN A 117 -2.02 -12.63 -8.38
N PHE A 118 -1.13 -13.00 -7.44
CA PHE A 118 0.12 -13.65 -7.80
C PHE A 118 -0.12 -15.04 -8.41
N ILE A 119 -1.04 -15.83 -7.84
CA ILE A 119 -1.44 -17.14 -8.39
C ILE A 119 -1.95 -17.00 -9.83
N GLU A 120 -2.81 -16.01 -10.10
CA GLU A 120 -3.33 -15.75 -11.45
C GLU A 120 -2.19 -15.36 -12.40
N THR A 121 -1.27 -14.50 -11.95
CA THR A 121 -0.08 -14.12 -12.72
C THR A 121 0.82 -15.33 -13.03
N VAL A 122 1.02 -16.25 -12.06
CA VAL A 122 1.77 -17.49 -12.29
C VAL A 122 1.08 -18.36 -13.34
N LYS A 123 -0.25 -18.54 -13.23
CA LYS A 123 -1.02 -19.33 -14.21
C LYS A 123 -0.95 -18.76 -15.62
N GLU A 124 -0.92 -17.44 -15.76
CA GLU A 124 -0.86 -16.75 -17.04
C GLU A 124 0.54 -16.79 -17.66
N PHE A 125 1.58 -16.47 -16.88
CA PHE A 125 2.95 -16.27 -17.40
C PHE A 125 3.92 -17.40 -17.08
N ALA A 126 3.52 -18.40 -16.30
CA ALA A 126 4.31 -19.60 -15.99
C ALA A 126 3.37 -20.80 -15.83
N PRO A 127 2.58 -21.18 -16.86
CA PRO A 127 1.49 -22.15 -16.76
C PRO A 127 1.93 -23.56 -16.38
N ALA A 128 3.19 -23.91 -16.61
CA ALA A 128 3.76 -25.20 -16.21
C ALA A 128 4.14 -25.28 -14.72
N ALA A 129 4.03 -24.17 -13.97
CA ALA A 129 4.47 -24.11 -12.59
C ALA A 129 3.48 -24.78 -11.62
N SER A 130 4.02 -25.52 -10.67
CA SER A 130 3.30 -26.06 -9.53
C SER A 130 3.24 -25.03 -8.39
N ILE A 131 2.04 -24.83 -7.80
CA ILE A 131 1.82 -23.83 -6.76
C ILE A 131 1.40 -24.53 -5.47
N GLY A 132 2.08 -24.20 -4.37
CA GLY A 132 1.74 -24.62 -3.01
C GLY A 132 1.36 -23.44 -2.13
N ILE A 133 1.01 -23.72 -0.87
CA ILE A 133 0.52 -22.69 0.05
C ILE A 133 0.98 -22.94 1.49
N ILE A 134 1.32 -21.86 2.19
CA ILE A 134 1.47 -21.83 3.65
C ILE A 134 0.47 -20.82 4.21
N LYS A 135 -0.63 -21.31 4.78
CA LYS A 135 -1.66 -20.47 5.39
C LYS A 135 -2.29 -21.19 6.58
N GLN A 136 -2.17 -20.61 7.76
CA GLN A 136 -2.64 -21.23 9.00
C GLN A 136 -2.07 -22.67 9.17
N ASN A 137 -2.92 -23.69 9.26
CA ASN A 137 -2.52 -25.08 9.41
C ASN A 137 -2.24 -25.77 8.06
N LYS A 138 -2.54 -25.12 6.95
CA LYS A 138 -2.29 -25.68 5.63
C LYS A 138 -0.86 -25.41 5.21
N VAL A 139 -0.08 -26.47 5.04
CA VAL A 139 1.30 -26.46 4.55
C VAL A 139 1.39 -27.43 3.38
N ASP A 140 1.53 -26.89 2.17
CA ASP A 140 1.69 -27.64 0.93
C ASP A 140 2.92 -27.07 0.22
N VAL A 141 4.08 -27.68 0.43
CA VAL A 141 5.38 -27.17 -0.04
C VAL A 141 6.20 -28.20 -0.84
N GLU A 142 5.84 -29.48 -0.74
CA GLU A 142 6.58 -30.55 -1.39
C GLU A 142 6.34 -30.55 -2.90
N ASN A 143 7.39 -30.66 -3.68
CA ASN A 143 7.36 -30.67 -5.15
C ASN A 143 6.62 -29.46 -5.76
N LYS A 144 6.74 -28.30 -5.13
CA LYS A 144 6.18 -27.04 -5.62
C LYS A 144 7.27 -26.08 -6.06
N ASP A 145 7.02 -25.40 -7.19
CA ASP A 145 7.90 -24.37 -7.72
C ASP A 145 7.71 -23.03 -7.01
N PHE A 146 6.44 -22.69 -6.78
CA PHE A 146 6.03 -21.47 -6.08
C PHE A 146 5.23 -21.80 -4.82
N ILE A 147 5.60 -21.17 -3.71
CA ILE A 147 4.89 -21.27 -2.42
C ILE A 147 4.27 -19.91 -2.13
N ILE A 148 2.97 -19.89 -1.92
CA ILE A 148 2.25 -18.66 -1.54
C ILE A 148 2.06 -18.66 -0.03
N ALA A 149 2.61 -17.67 0.66
CA ALA A 149 2.59 -17.61 2.12
C ALA A 149 1.90 -16.34 2.64
N SER A 150 1.07 -16.51 3.67
CA SER A 150 0.52 -15.38 4.42
C SER A 150 1.54 -14.91 5.46
N LEU A 151 1.86 -13.62 5.43
CA LEU A 151 2.80 -13.02 6.39
C LEU A 151 2.35 -13.22 7.85
N GLN A 152 1.05 -13.06 8.14
CA GLN A 152 0.50 -13.29 9.47
C GLN A 152 0.70 -14.74 9.93
N SER A 153 0.48 -15.71 9.02
CA SER A 153 0.71 -17.12 9.34
C SER A 153 2.17 -17.38 9.68
N LEU A 154 3.10 -16.83 8.88
CA LEU A 154 4.54 -16.97 9.16
C LEU A 154 4.96 -16.30 10.49
N ALA A 155 4.35 -15.18 10.84
CA ALA A 155 4.67 -14.44 12.05
C ALA A 155 4.11 -15.07 13.33
N MET A 156 2.90 -15.64 13.25
CA MET A 156 2.11 -16.05 14.43
C MET A 156 2.18 -17.55 14.72
N ARG A 157 2.69 -18.36 13.79
CA ARG A 157 2.74 -19.82 13.95
C ARG A 157 4.15 -20.34 13.81
N ASP A 158 4.46 -21.37 14.58
CA ASP A 158 5.72 -22.09 14.44
C ASP A 158 5.54 -23.23 13.45
N TYR A 159 6.32 -23.15 12.39
CA TYR A 159 6.41 -24.19 11.37
C TYR A 159 7.76 -24.88 11.49
N ASP A 160 7.83 -26.16 11.12
CA ASP A 160 9.11 -26.87 11.03
C ASP A 160 10.06 -26.12 10.10
N SER A 161 11.28 -25.83 10.55
CA SER A 161 12.30 -25.13 9.77
C SER A 161 12.64 -25.84 8.46
N LYS A 162 12.45 -27.15 8.39
CA LYS A 162 12.70 -27.96 7.20
C LYS A 162 11.88 -27.53 5.98
N ILE A 163 10.67 -27.00 6.20
CA ILE A 163 9.81 -26.53 5.09
C ILE A 163 10.39 -25.32 4.35
N PHE A 164 11.37 -24.63 4.93
CA PHE A 164 12.01 -23.45 4.35
C PHE A 164 13.40 -23.75 3.72
N GLU A 165 13.95 -24.95 3.92
CA GLU A 165 15.33 -25.28 3.53
C GLU A 165 15.57 -25.24 2.03
N ASP A 166 14.57 -25.62 1.23
CA ASP A 166 14.67 -25.63 -0.24
C ASP A 166 14.24 -24.33 -0.89
N ILE A 167 13.81 -23.31 -0.12
CA ILE A 167 13.40 -22.04 -0.68
C ILE A 167 14.64 -21.20 -0.98
N GLY A 168 14.93 -21.00 -2.26
CA GLY A 168 16.10 -20.24 -2.73
C GLY A 168 15.82 -18.75 -2.93
N PHE A 169 14.55 -18.37 -3.12
CA PHE A 169 14.15 -17.00 -3.38
C PHE A 169 12.87 -16.63 -2.64
N VAL A 170 12.85 -15.45 -2.01
CA VAL A 170 11.66 -14.89 -1.34
C VAL A 170 11.29 -13.57 -1.98
N ILE A 171 10.03 -13.43 -2.33
CA ILE A 171 9.41 -12.19 -2.80
C ILE A 171 8.46 -11.70 -1.73
N ILE A 172 8.55 -10.41 -1.35
CA ILE A 172 7.65 -9.77 -0.40
C ILE A 172 6.96 -8.61 -1.10
N ASP A 173 5.64 -8.69 -1.22
CA ASP A 173 4.88 -7.62 -1.84
C ASP A 173 4.37 -6.61 -0.81
N GLU A 174 4.33 -5.34 -1.23
CA GLU A 174 3.88 -4.18 -0.45
C GLU A 174 4.54 -4.10 0.93
N VAL A 175 5.87 -4.20 0.96
CA VAL A 175 6.69 -4.19 2.20
C VAL A 175 6.32 -3.04 3.14
N HIS A 176 5.95 -1.88 2.59
CA HIS A 176 5.64 -0.67 3.36
C HIS A 176 4.34 -0.75 4.17
N HIS A 177 3.43 -1.66 3.86
CA HIS A 177 2.19 -1.85 4.63
C HIS A 177 2.35 -2.81 5.83
N THR A 178 3.49 -3.44 5.97
CA THR A 178 3.72 -4.44 7.01
C THR A 178 4.16 -3.79 8.32
N GLY A 179 3.52 -4.14 9.43
CA GLY A 179 4.00 -3.75 10.76
C GLY A 179 5.38 -4.35 11.04
N ALA A 180 6.34 -3.53 11.47
CA ALA A 180 7.72 -3.95 11.67
C ALA A 180 7.86 -5.17 12.59
N GLN A 181 7.04 -5.26 13.64
CA GLN A 181 7.08 -6.38 14.59
C GLN A 181 6.64 -7.71 13.94
N VAL A 182 5.54 -7.70 13.16
CA VAL A 182 5.04 -8.88 12.44
C VAL A 182 6.07 -9.34 11.40
N PHE A 183 6.64 -8.36 10.67
CA PHE A 183 7.70 -8.59 9.71
C PHE A 183 8.92 -9.27 10.35
N CYS A 184 9.47 -8.70 11.42
CA CYS A 184 10.63 -9.26 12.11
C CYS A 184 10.39 -10.69 12.62
N ARG A 185 9.19 -10.99 13.17
CA ARG A 185 8.83 -12.35 13.62
C ARG A 185 8.84 -13.36 12.46
N ALA A 186 8.25 -13.01 11.31
CA ALA A 186 8.25 -13.87 10.13
C ALA A 186 9.67 -14.10 9.61
N PHE A 187 10.47 -13.02 9.47
CA PHE A 187 11.78 -13.09 8.85
C PHE A 187 12.86 -13.75 9.70
N LYS A 188 12.70 -13.81 11.01
CA LYS A 188 13.59 -14.58 11.88
C LYS A 188 13.53 -16.10 11.63
N LYS A 189 12.46 -16.58 11.00
CA LYS A 189 12.25 -18.01 10.67
C LYS A 189 12.74 -18.39 9.27
N LEU A 190 12.97 -17.37 8.40
CA LEU A 190 13.38 -17.58 7.02
C LEU A 190 14.90 -17.53 6.89
N ASN A 191 15.47 -18.58 6.34
CA ASN A 191 16.92 -18.66 6.04
C ASN A 191 17.15 -18.74 4.53
N THR A 192 16.58 -17.83 3.78
CA THR A 192 16.62 -17.82 2.31
C THR A 192 17.74 -16.93 1.82
N PRO A 193 18.53 -17.38 0.82
CA PRO A 193 19.68 -16.62 0.30
C PRO A 193 19.27 -15.33 -0.39
N ILE A 194 18.24 -15.33 -1.25
CA ILE A 194 17.88 -14.18 -2.09
C ILE A 194 16.50 -13.65 -1.67
N ILE A 195 16.42 -12.34 -1.44
CA ILE A 195 15.18 -11.69 -1.00
C ILE A 195 14.90 -10.46 -1.85
N LEU A 196 13.68 -10.39 -2.43
CA LEU A 196 13.16 -9.24 -3.16
C LEU A 196 12.03 -8.59 -2.38
N GLY A 197 12.17 -7.32 -2.06
CA GLY A 197 11.08 -6.48 -1.58
C GLY A 197 10.46 -5.68 -2.73
N LEU A 198 9.14 -5.65 -2.81
CA LEU A 198 8.39 -4.82 -3.74
C LEU A 198 7.65 -3.72 -2.98
N SER A 199 7.69 -2.50 -3.49
CA SER A 199 7.01 -1.37 -2.86
C SER A 199 6.57 -0.35 -3.90
N ALA A 200 5.44 0.31 -3.67
CA ALA A 200 5.06 1.48 -4.44
C ALA A 200 5.76 2.75 -3.92
N THR A 201 6.09 2.76 -2.62
CA THR A 201 6.76 3.89 -1.96
C THR A 201 7.77 3.35 -0.95
N LEU A 202 8.95 3.97 -0.89
CA LEU A 202 9.95 3.64 0.14
C LEU A 202 9.81 4.50 1.40
N ASN A 203 9.10 5.64 1.29
CA ASN A 203 8.97 6.57 2.40
C ASN A 203 7.84 6.14 3.33
N ARG A 204 8.20 5.83 4.58
CA ARG A 204 7.27 5.56 5.68
C ARG A 204 7.30 6.72 6.66
N LYS A 205 6.12 7.16 7.08
CA LYS A 205 5.97 8.24 8.09
C LYS A 205 6.49 7.84 9.47
N ASP A 206 6.56 6.53 9.76
CA ASP A 206 7.03 5.97 11.03
C ASP A 206 8.56 5.76 11.13
N GLY A 207 9.31 6.10 10.08
CA GLY A 207 10.78 5.94 10.03
C GLY A 207 11.27 4.49 10.00
N MET A 208 10.38 3.50 9.94
CA MET A 208 10.73 2.06 10.03
C MET A 208 11.29 1.47 8.73
N ARG A 209 11.54 2.28 7.71
CA ARG A 209 12.15 1.84 6.44
C ARG A 209 13.43 1.05 6.66
N LYS A 210 14.30 1.51 7.58
CA LYS A 210 15.59 0.85 7.89
C LYS A 210 15.42 -0.58 8.37
N VAL A 211 14.32 -0.91 9.06
CA VAL A 211 14.07 -2.28 9.52
C VAL A 211 13.96 -3.22 8.32
N PHE A 212 13.20 -2.84 7.29
CA PHE A 212 13.07 -3.66 6.08
C PHE A 212 14.39 -3.77 5.34
N GLU A 213 15.15 -2.69 5.23
CA GLU A 213 16.47 -2.69 4.60
C GLU A 213 17.46 -3.63 5.34
N TYR A 214 17.35 -3.77 6.65
CA TYR A 214 18.19 -4.68 7.43
C TYR A 214 17.91 -6.17 7.14
N TYR A 215 16.68 -6.51 6.75
CA TYR A 215 16.30 -7.89 6.44
C TYR A 215 16.33 -8.22 4.94
N ILE A 216 16.02 -7.26 4.07
CA ILE A 216 15.85 -7.47 2.63
C ILE A 216 17.06 -7.00 1.83
N GLY A 217 17.73 -5.96 2.32
CA GLY A 217 18.74 -5.18 1.61
C GLY A 217 18.24 -3.81 1.21
N GLY A 218 19.15 -2.96 0.75
CA GLY A 218 18.85 -1.60 0.31
C GLY A 218 18.04 -1.56 -0.99
N SER A 219 17.66 -0.35 -1.41
CA SER A 219 17.00 -0.14 -2.70
C SER A 219 17.96 -0.44 -3.85
N VAL A 220 17.58 -1.37 -4.72
CA VAL A 220 18.32 -1.70 -5.95
C VAL A 220 17.83 -0.93 -7.15
N TYR A 221 16.56 -0.50 -7.10
CA TYR A 221 15.95 0.34 -8.11
C TYR A 221 14.83 1.18 -7.52
N SER A 222 14.78 2.45 -7.88
CA SER A 222 13.69 3.34 -7.50
C SER A 222 13.39 4.29 -8.63
N VAL A 223 12.18 4.25 -9.14
CA VAL A 223 11.70 5.29 -10.05
C VAL A 223 11.39 6.53 -9.21
N LYS A 224 12.20 7.58 -9.37
CA LYS A 224 11.76 8.90 -8.97
C LYS A 224 10.61 9.25 -9.91
N ASN A 225 9.42 9.43 -9.37
CA ASN A 225 8.15 9.76 -10.04
C ASN A 225 8.23 9.90 -11.56
N LYS A 226 7.62 8.96 -12.33
CA LYS A 226 7.26 9.29 -13.70
C LYS A 226 6.31 10.48 -13.63
N GLU A 227 6.67 11.58 -14.24
CA GLU A 227 5.81 12.73 -14.41
C GLU A 227 4.61 12.30 -15.27
N TYR A 228 3.52 11.90 -14.63
CA TYR A 228 2.24 11.79 -15.30
C TYR A 228 1.65 13.20 -15.38
N THR A 229 2.14 13.98 -16.32
CA THR A 229 1.79 15.40 -16.48
C THR A 229 0.38 15.61 -17.06
N ASP A 230 -0.28 14.55 -17.48
CA ASP A 230 -1.56 14.60 -18.17
C ASP A 230 -2.79 14.37 -17.27
N VAL A 231 -2.62 14.27 -15.95
CA VAL A 231 -3.75 14.15 -15.01
C VAL A 231 -4.38 15.52 -14.77
N ILE A 232 -5.72 15.56 -14.92
CA ILE A 232 -6.51 16.73 -14.56
C ILE A 232 -7.08 16.53 -13.17
N VAL A 233 -6.93 17.52 -12.31
CA VAL A 233 -7.46 17.54 -10.94
C VAL A 233 -8.41 18.71 -10.80
N ASN A 234 -9.68 18.44 -10.57
CA ASN A 234 -10.69 19.43 -10.24
C ASN A 234 -10.95 19.41 -8.74
N ILE A 235 -10.55 20.47 -8.06
CA ILE A 235 -10.76 20.64 -6.62
C ILE A 235 -12.04 21.45 -6.41
N HIS A 236 -13.03 20.81 -5.86
CA HIS A 236 -14.31 21.43 -5.53
C HIS A 236 -14.30 21.83 -4.06
N LYS A 237 -14.17 23.13 -3.79
CA LYS A 237 -14.27 23.70 -2.45
C LYS A 237 -15.71 23.58 -1.97
N TYR A 238 -15.92 22.93 -0.82
CA TYR A 238 -17.23 22.75 -0.24
C TYR A 238 -17.26 23.22 1.21
N TYR A 239 -18.13 24.16 1.49
CA TYR A 239 -18.41 24.64 2.83
C TYR A 239 -19.84 25.16 2.93
N VAL A 240 -20.54 24.75 3.98
CA VAL A 240 -21.85 25.26 4.36
C VAL A 240 -21.83 25.50 5.86
N PRO A 241 -22.27 26.66 6.36
CA PRO A 241 -22.33 26.96 7.80
C PRO A 241 -23.52 26.27 8.47
N ASP A 242 -23.62 24.94 8.29
CA ASP A 242 -24.65 24.08 8.84
C ASP A 242 -24.05 23.21 9.95
N ILE A 243 -24.68 23.21 11.12
CA ILE A 243 -24.23 22.48 12.31
C ILE A 243 -24.21 20.96 12.07
N GLU A 244 -25.11 20.42 11.22
CA GLU A 244 -25.13 19.01 10.88
C GLU A 244 -23.89 18.59 10.07
N TYR A 245 -23.32 19.52 9.31
CA TYR A 245 -22.15 19.32 8.48
C TYR A 245 -20.85 19.74 9.17
N SER A 246 -20.77 20.99 9.66
CA SER A 246 -19.52 21.63 10.06
C SER A 246 -19.25 21.62 11.58
N ALA A 247 -20.12 20.97 12.40
CA ALA A 247 -19.91 20.90 13.85
C ALA A 247 -18.58 20.23 14.22
N ILE A 248 -17.76 20.95 14.99
CA ILE A 248 -16.52 20.42 15.54
C ILE A 248 -16.86 19.54 16.74
N LYS A 249 -16.73 18.22 16.59
CA LYS A 249 -16.90 17.23 17.65
C LYS A 249 -15.60 17.00 18.40
N LYS A 250 -15.65 16.96 19.73
CA LYS A 250 -14.47 16.70 20.58
C LYS A 250 -14.60 15.36 21.30
N MET A 251 -13.48 14.73 21.55
CA MET A 251 -13.35 13.59 22.44
C MET A 251 -13.27 14.05 23.89
N TRP A 252 -13.39 13.12 24.85
CA TRP A 252 -13.28 13.41 26.28
C TRP A 252 -11.97 14.09 26.70
N ASN A 253 -10.87 13.89 25.94
CA ASN A 253 -9.56 14.51 26.15
C ASN A 253 -9.42 15.90 25.49
N GLY A 254 -10.51 16.49 24.99
CA GLY A 254 -10.55 17.80 24.33
C GLY A 254 -10.09 17.84 22.88
N LYS A 255 -9.50 16.76 22.36
CA LYS A 255 -9.08 16.67 20.96
C LYS A 255 -10.27 16.48 20.02
N GLU A 256 -10.14 16.95 18.78
CA GLU A 256 -11.19 16.77 17.76
C GLU A 256 -11.44 15.29 17.46
N ASN A 257 -12.72 14.91 17.43
CA ASN A 257 -13.16 13.58 17.04
C ASN A 257 -13.34 13.51 15.51
N ILE A 258 -12.23 13.33 14.82
CA ILE A 258 -12.19 13.32 13.34
C ILE A 258 -13.13 12.25 12.77
N ALA A 259 -13.21 11.07 13.40
CA ALA A 259 -14.08 9.99 12.91
C ALA A 259 -15.56 10.35 12.96
N ALA A 260 -16.00 11.04 14.03
CA ALA A 260 -17.36 11.51 14.17
C ALA A 260 -17.68 12.67 13.21
N MET A 261 -16.70 13.55 12.95
CA MET A 261 -16.84 14.64 11.98
C MET A 261 -16.91 14.09 10.55
N ILE A 262 -16.13 13.08 10.19
CA ILE A 262 -16.24 12.38 8.89
C ILE A 262 -17.62 11.73 8.74
N ASN A 263 -18.19 11.17 9.81
CA ASN A 263 -19.56 10.65 9.76
C ASN A 263 -20.57 11.73 9.41
N ASN A 264 -20.47 12.92 10.02
CA ASN A 264 -21.33 14.05 9.68
C ASN A 264 -21.20 14.45 8.20
N ILE A 265 -19.96 14.65 7.72
CA ILE A 265 -19.68 14.97 6.31
C ILE A 265 -20.29 13.94 5.36
N CYS A 266 -20.11 12.65 5.67
CA CYS A 266 -20.60 11.57 4.82
C CYS A 266 -22.13 11.37 4.87
N SER A 267 -22.79 11.79 5.95
CA SER A 267 -24.23 11.67 6.12
C SER A 267 -25.00 12.90 5.65
N TYR A 268 -24.29 14.00 5.38
CA TYR A 268 -24.91 15.26 5.00
C TYR A 268 -25.43 15.20 3.56
N LYS A 269 -26.75 15.22 3.42
CA LYS A 269 -27.45 15.04 2.12
C LYS A 269 -27.06 16.09 1.08
N PRO A 270 -27.05 17.41 1.37
CA PRO A 270 -26.73 18.41 0.36
C PRO A 270 -25.31 18.23 -0.23
N ARG A 271 -24.35 17.75 0.56
CA ARG A 271 -23.02 17.46 0.06
C ARG A 271 -23.00 16.23 -0.87
N THR A 272 -23.82 15.23 -0.55
CA THR A 272 -23.98 14.06 -1.44
C THR A 272 -24.66 14.47 -2.75
N GLU A 273 -25.67 15.33 -2.71
CA GLU A 273 -26.32 15.88 -3.90
C GLU A 273 -25.35 16.68 -4.77
N TYR A 274 -24.46 17.46 -4.14
CA TYR A 274 -23.39 18.16 -4.84
C TYR A 274 -22.44 17.20 -5.57
N ILE A 275 -22.01 16.11 -4.91
CA ILE A 275 -21.19 15.07 -5.56
C ILE A 275 -21.93 14.44 -6.75
N ILE A 276 -23.23 14.20 -6.60
CA ILE A 276 -24.07 13.64 -7.68
C ILE A 276 -24.22 14.62 -8.84
N SER A 277 -24.36 15.93 -8.58
CA SER A 277 -24.40 16.93 -9.67
C SER A 277 -23.13 16.91 -10.50
N ILE A 278 -21.96 16.81 -9.87
CA ILE A 278 -20.66 16.68 -10.55
C ILE A 278 -20.59 15.37 -11.36
N LEU A 279 -21.03 14.25 -10.80
CA LEU A 279 -21.06 12.97 -11.51
C LEU A 279 -21.93 13.04 -12.76
N ILE A 280 -23.12 13.63 -12.67
CA ILE A 280 -24.05 13.83 -13.80
C ILE A 280 -23.40 14.69 -14.89
N GLU A 281 -22.76 15.79 -14.51
CA GLU A 281 -22.09 16.69 -15.43
C GLU A 281 -20.95 15.98 -16.19
N ILE A 282 -20.10 15.23 -15.47
CA ILE A 282 -19.02 14.45 -16.06
C ILE A 282 -19.56 13.45 -17.11
N LEU A 283 -20.58 12.67 -16.74
CA LEU A 283 -21.13 11.65 -17.61
C LEU A 283 -21.98 12.22 -18.76
N LYS A 284 -22.54 13.42 -18.60
CA LYS A 284 -23.22 14.15 -19.68
C LYS A 284 -22.22 14.63 -20.72
N ASN A 285 -21.09 15.18 -20.30
CA ASN A 285 -20.06 15.71 -21.20
C ASN A 285 -19.24 14.59 -21.86
N GLU A 286 -18.95 13.53 -21.12
CA GLU A 286 -18.13 12.39 -21.56
C GLU A 286 -18.78 11.05 -21.15
N PRO A 287 -19.82 10.58 -21.87
CA PRO A 287 -20.66 9.44 -21.47
C PRO A 287 -19.93 8.11 -21.32
N GLY A 288 -18.76 7.98 -21.95
CA GLY A 288 -17.95 6.75 -21.87
C GLY A 288 -16.95 6.71 -20.73
N ARG A 289 -16.93 7.70 -19.83
CA ARG A 289 -16.04 7.67 -18.66
C ARG A 289 -16.42 6.56 -17.72
N ARG A 290 -15.41 5.91 -17.16
CA ARG A 290 -15.54 4.93 -16.07
C ARG A 290 -15.08 5.55 -14.76
N VAL A 291 -16.00 5.62 -13.81
CA VAL A 291 -15.85 6.43 -12.60
C VAL A 291 -15.71 5.54 -11.37
N LEU A 292 -14.66 5.78 -10.58
CA LEU A 292 -14.45 5.20 -9.27
C LEU A 292 -14.81 6.24 -8.19
N ILE A 293 -15.83 5.97 -7.38
CA ILE A 293 -16.23 6.82 -6.26
C ILE A 293 -15.73 6.21 -4.96
N LEU A 294 -14.92 6.95 -4.22
CA LEU A 294 -14.25 6.50 -3.02
C LEU A 294 -14.78 7.18 -1.76
N SER A 295 -15.18 6.39 -0.78
CA SER A 295 -15.56 6.87 0.54
C SER A 295 -14.98 6.00 1.67
N GLU A 296 -14.73 6.60 2.83
CA GLU A 296 -14.44 5.86 4.07
C GLU A 296 -15.69 5.21 4.68
N ARG A 297 -16.90 5.62 4.27
CA ARG A 297 -18.17 5.23 4.89
C ARG A 297 -19.11 4.54 3.90
N ARG A 298 -19.52 3.33 4.25
CA ARG A 298 -20.45 2.54 3.42
C ARG A 298 -21.84 3.17 3.31
N ASN A 299 -22.30 3.86 4.36
CA ASN A 299 -23.59 4.59 4.34
C ASN A 299 -23.58 5.72 3.29
N GLN A 300 -22.46 6.43 3.11
CA GLN A 300 -22.35 7.42 2.03
C GLN A 300 -22.41 6.76 0.65
N LEU A 301 -21.72 5.63 0.46
CA LEU A 301 -21.80 4.89 -0.80
C LEU A 301 -23.24 4.43 -1.07
N LYS A 302 -23.98 4.03 -0.03
CA LYS A 302 -25.39 3.68 -0.15
C LYS A 302 -26.25 4.88 -0.54
N SER A 303 -26.06 6.04 0.07
CA SER A 303 -26.74 7.28 -0.30
C SER A 303 -26.45 7.67 -1.76
N ILE A 304 -25.20 7.51 -2.23
CA ILE A 304 -24.84 7.76 -3.63
C ILE A 304 -25.55 6.77 -4.56
N GLU A 305 -25.62 5.48 -4.21
CA GLU A 305 -26.39 4.48 -4.94
C GLU A 305 -27.86 4.86 -5.07
N ASP A 306 -28.49 5.29 -3.97
CA ASP A 306 -29.91 5.69 -3.97
C ASP A 306 -30.16 6.80 -5.01
N TYR A 307 -29.29 7.81 -5.10
CA TYR A 307 -29.37 8.85 -6.13
C TYR A 307 -29.08 8.34 -7.56
N ILE A 308 -28.14 7.40 -7.71
CA ILE A 308 -27.86 6.77 -9.03
C ILE A 308 -29.11 6.05 -9.52
N VAL A 309 -29.80 5.35 -8.64
CA VAL A 309 -31.04 4.61 -8.97
C VAL A 309 -32.19 5.54 -9.23
N GLU A 310 -32.41 6.55 -8.38
CA GLU A 310 -33.48 7.54 -8.47
C GLU A 310 -33.39 8.36 -9.76
N LYS A 311 -32.17 8.87 -10.08
CA LYS A 311 -31.94 9.73 -11.25
C LYS A 311 -31.56 8.95 -12.50
N ASN A 312 -31.59 7.62 -12.46
CA ASN A 312 -31.21 6.72 -13.56
C ASN A 312 -29.84 7.05 -14.19
N ILE A 313 -28.85 7.39 -13.36
CA ILE A 313 -27.52 7.78 -13.82
C ILE A 313 -26.82 6.57 -14.46
N ALA A 314 -26.19 6.77 -15.63
CA ALA A 314 -25.51 5.73 -16.39
C ALA A 314 -26.36 4.45 -16.59
N ASN A 315 -27.67 4.60 -16.80
CA ASN A 315 -28.63 3.49 -16.89
C ASN A 315 -28.52 2.51 -15.71
N LYS A 316 -28.18 3.00 -14.52
CA LYS A 316 -27.92 2.20 -13.30
C LYS A 316 -26.80 1.17 -13.46
N ASP A 317 -25.83 1.44 -14.34
CA ASP A 317 -24.66 0.56 -14.51
C ASP A 317 -23.61 0.84 -13.44
N TYR A 318 -23.88 0.40 -12.22
CA TYR A 318 -22.99 0.55 -11.07
C TYR A 318 -22.72 -0.80 -10.38
N GLY A 319 -21.65 -0.82 -9.57
CA GLY A 319 -21.29 -1.96 -8.75
C GLY A 319 -20.51 -1.55 -7.52
N TYR A 320 -20.57 -2.38 -6.47
CA TYR A 320 -19.81 -2.19 -5.24
C TYR A 320 -18.46 -2.87 -5.29
N TYR A 321 -17.48 -2.21 -4.67
CA TYR A 321 -16.17 -2.80 -4.42
C TYR A 321 -15.78 -2.52 -2.95
N VAL A 322 -16.37 -3.32 -2.04
CA VAL A 322 -16.26 -3.11 -0.59
C VAL A 322 -15.88 -4.41 0.12
N GLY A 323 -15.26 -4.31 1.29
CA GLY A 323 -14.82 -5.47 2.05
C GLY A 323 -15.98 -6.43 2.40
N GLY A 324 -15.69 -7.74 2.38
CA GLY A 324 -16.67 -8.81 2.65
C GLY A 324 -17.39 -9.34 1.40
N MET A 325 -17.15 -8.77 0.22
CA MET A 325 -17.67 -9.31 -1.04
C MET A 325 -16.86 -10.52 -1.51
N LYS A 326 -17.55 -11.47 -2.17
CA LYS A 326 -16.90 -12.59 -2.83
C LYS A 326 -16.19 -12.15 -4.11
N GLN A 327 -15.15 -12.87 -4.53
CA GLN A 327 -14.37 -12.53 -5.73
C GLN A 327 -15.22 -12.43 -6.99
N GLU A 328 -16.19 -13.31 -7.16
CA GLU A 328 -17.14 -13.28 -8.29
C GLU A 328 -17.92 -11.96 -8.37
N GLN A 329 -18.40 -11.46 -7.22
CA GLN A 329 -19.12 -10.19 -7.12
C GLN A 329 -18.18 -9.00 -7.44
N LEU A 330 -16.93 -9.04 -6.97
CA LEU A 330 -15.92 -8.04 -7.29
C LEU A 330 -15.60 -8.01 -8.79
N ASN A 331 -15.53 -9.18 -9.43
CA ASN A 331 -15.30 -9.31 -10.87
C ASN A 331 -16.46 -8.71 -11.68
N VAL A 332 -17.71 -8.98 -11.30
CA VAL A 332 -18.88 -8.36 -11.92
C VAL A 332 -18.86 -6.85 -11.76
N SER A 333 -18.61 -6.36 -10.54
CA SER A 333 -18.52 -4.92 -10.25
C SER A 333 -17.40 -4.24 -11.03
N SER A 334 -16.30 -4.92 -11.28
CA SER A 334 -15.17 -4.38 -12.05
C SER A 334 -15.51 -4.07 -13.50
N GLY A 335 -16.57 -4.68 -14.06
CA GLY A 335 -17.09 -4.41 -15.41
C GLY A 335 -17.99 -3.17 -15.50
N LYS A 336 -18.46 -2.62 -14.38
CA LYS A 336 -19.43 -1.54 -14.32
C LYS A 336 -18.87 -0.17 -14.67
N GLN A 337 -19.74 0.74 -15.14
CA GLN A 337 -19.36 2.11 -15.47
C GLN A 337 -19.06 2.93 -14.22
N ILE A 338 -19.87 2.79 -13.16
CA ILE A 338 -19.67 3.46 -11.86
C ILE A 338 -19.32 2.41 -10.82
N ILE A 339 -18.18 2.57 -10.14
CA ILE A 339 -17.75 1.68 -9.06
C ILE A 339 -17.74 2.43 -7.75
N LEU A 340 -18.54 1.95 -6.79
CA LEU A 340 -18.64 2.47 -5.43
C LEU A 340 -17.73 1.68 -4.52
N ALA A 341 -16.65 2.28 -4.03
CA ALA A 341 -15.63 1.56 -3.29
C ALA A 341 -15.19 2.24 -2.00
N THR A 342 -14.74 1.44 -1.03
CA THR A 342 -14.02 1.98 0.13
C THR A 342 -12.56 2.22 -0.21
N PHE A 343 -11.94 3.27 0.36
CA PHE A 343 -10.52 3.57 0.15
C PHE A 343 -9.62 2.38 0.44
N GLN A 344 -9.91 1.65 1.51
CA GLN A 344 -9.13 0.48 1.89
C GLN A 344 -9.08 -0.57 0.79
N LEU A 345 -10.22 -0.95 0.23
CA LEU A 345 -10.25 -2.00 -0.79
C LEU A 345 -9.74 -1.50 -2.15
N ALA A 346 -10.03 -0.24 -2.49
CA ALA A 346 -9.48 0.36 -3.70
C ALA A 346 -7.95 0.50 -3.64
N SER A 347 -7.35 0.74 -2.47
CA SER A 347 -5.89 0.82 -2.35
C SER A 347 -5.20 -0.54 -2.50
N GLU A 348 -5.86 -1.66 -2.23
CA GLU A 348 -5.22 -2.91 -1.89
C GLU A 348 -5.41 -4.09 -2.88
N GLY A 349 -5.96 -3.91 -4.07
CA GLY A 349 -6.15 -5.05 -4.99
C GLY A 349 -7.12 -4.85 -6.12
N PHE A 350 -7.56 -3.66 -6.22
CA PHE A 350 -8.46 -3.26 -7.27
C PHE A 350 -7.72 -3.21 -8.63
N ASN A 351 -8.06 -4.10 -9.55
CA ASN A 351 -7.46 -4.16 -10.88
C ASN A 351 -8.50 -3.94 -11.98
N VAL A 352 -8.81 -2.69 -12.26
CA VAL A 352 -9.68 -2.30 -13.37
C VAL A 352 -8.89 -1.32 -14.26
N PRO A 353 -8.24 -1.81 -15.33
CA PRO A 353 -7.35 -0.99 -16.16
C PRO A 353 -8.04 0.20 -16.83
N THR A 354 -9.30 0.05 -17.19
CA THR A 354 -10.07 1.04 -17.98
C THR A 354 -10.69 2.18 -17.17
N LEU A 355 -10.41 2.27 -15.86
CA LEU A 355 -10.80 3.41 -15.04
C LEU A 355 -10.02 4.65 -15.47
N ASN A 356 -10.73 5.75 -15.65
CA ASN A 356 -10.15 7.04 -16.07
C ASN A 356 -10.60 8.23 -15.22
N THR A 357 -11.53 8.01 -14.27
CA THR A 357 -12.02 9.06 -13.37
C THR A 357 -12.10 8.54 -11.93
N VAL A 358 -11.64 9.34 -10.97
CA VAL A 358 -11.83 9.08 -9.54
C VAL A 358 -12.50 10.27 -8.85
N ILE A 359 -13.45 10.01 -7.96
CA ILE A 359 -14.11 11.01 -7.11
C ILE A 359 -13.80 10.67 -5.66
N PHE A 360 -13.15 11.56 -4.94
CA PHE A 360 -12.93 11.46 -3.49
C PHE A 360 -14.16 12.00 -2.75
N ALA A 361 -15.11 11.12 -2.46
CA ALA A 361 -16.38 11.50 -1.83
C ALA A 361 -16.26 11.79 -0.32
N SER A 362 -15.25 11.28 0.36
CA SER A 362 -14.96 11.62 1.77
C SER A 362 -13.53 12.11 1.97
N PRO A 363 -13.26 12.88 3.04
CA PRO A 363 -11.96 13.46 3.30
C PRO A 363 -10.88 12.42 3.57
N ILE A 364 -9.79 12.45 2.79
CA ILE A 364 -8.61 11.60 2.95
C ILE A 364 -7.33 12.41 2.74
N SER A 365 -6.20 11.97 3.27
CA SER A 365 -4.91 12.64 3.09
C SER A 365 -4.00 11.91 2.11
N ASP A 366 -4.03 10.56 2.08
CA ASP A 366 -3.16 9.74 1.24
C ASP A 366 -3.95 9.20 0.04
N ILE A 367 -3.65 9.74 -1.12
CA ILE A 367 -4.37 9.48 -2.38
C ILE A 367 -3.52 8.83 -3.46
N GLN A 368 -2.22 8.62 -3.19
CA GLN A 368 -1.27 8.14 -4.18
C GLN A 368 -1.72 6.83 -4.84
N GLN A 369 -2.16 5.87 -4.04
CA GLN A 369 -2.63 4.59 -4.56
C GLN A 369 -3.95 4.72 -5.32
N SER A 370 -4.86 5.58 -4.83
CA SER A 370 -6.17 5.80 -5.45
C SER A 370 -6.04 6.43 -6.85
N ILE A 371 -5.18 7.46 -6.98
CA ILE A 371 -4.90 8.06 -8.30
C ILE A 371 -4.19 7.06 -9.21
N GLY A 372 -3.29 6.24 -8.69
CA GLY A 372 -2.67 5.18 -9.47
C GLY A 372 -3.66 4.20 -10.13
N ARG A 373 -4.94 4.18 -9.70
CA ARG A 373 -5.97 3.31 -10.30
C ARG A 373 -6.46 3.83 -11.65
N ILE A 374 -6.53 5.15 -11.83
CA ILE A 374 -6.94 5.77 -13.11
C ILE A 374 -5.78 5.96 -14.08
N LEU A 375 -4.57 5.54 -13.72
CA LEU A 375 -3.35 5.65 -14.52
C LEU A 375 -2.88 4.32 -15.10
N ARG A 376 -3.68 3.25 -15.00
CA ARG A 376 -3.29 1.91 -15.43
C ARG A 376 -3.33 1.70 -16.94
N GLU A 377 -4.26 2.36 -17.60
CA GLU A 377 -4.32 2.37 -19.05
C GLU A 377 -3.10 3.10 -19.61
N ARG A 378 -2.52 2.59 -20.67
CA ARG A 378 -1.36 3.21 -21.30
C ARG A 378 -1.74 4.57 -21.88
N PRO A 379 -0.86 5.58 -21.85
CA PRO A 379 -1.15 6.89 -22.41
C PRO A 379 -1.66 6.84 -23.86
N GLU A 380 -1.05 5.96 -24.68
CA GLU A 380 -1.41 5.75 -26.08
C GLU A 380 -2.76 5.09 -26.29
N ASP A 381 -3.26 4.32 -25.32
CA ASP A 381 -4.54 3.60 -25.41
C ASP A 381 -5.70 4.38 -24.77
N ARG A 382 -5.41 5.51 -24.08
CA ARG A 382 -6.41 6.28 -23.34
C ARG A 382 -7.36 7.03 -24.25
N LYS A 383 -8.65 6.74 -24.10
CA LYS A 383 -9.71 7.52 -24.74
C LYS A 383 -9.96 8.85 -24.01
N TYR A 384 -9.76 8.89 -22.71
CA TYR A 384 -10.02 10.05 -21.85
C TYR A 384 -8.79 10.39 -21.02
N THR A 385 -8.48 11.67 -20.89
CA THR A 385 -7.47 12.13 -19.92
C THR A 385 -7.89 11.75 -18.51
N PRO A 386 -7.00 11.16 -17.69
CA PRO A 386 -7.31 10.82 -16.32
C PRO A 386 -7.81 12.03 -15.52
N LEU A 387 -8.96 11.87 -14.84
CA LEU A 387 -9.64 12.94 -14.11
C LEU A 387 -9.77 12.58 -12.63
N CYS A 388 -9.33 13.47 -11.77
CA CYS A 388 -9.49 13.40 -10.34
C CYS A 388 -10.43 14.52 -9.87
N ILE A 389 -11.54 14.15 -9.24
CA ILE A 389 -12.46 15.07 -8.57
C ILE A 389 -12.16 14.99 -7.08
N ASP A 390 -11.73 16.11 -6.52
CA ASP A 390 -11.37 16.23 -5.12
C ASP A 390 -12.36 17.16 -4.40
N ILE A 391 -13.22 16.61 -3.54
CA ILE A 391 -14.13 17.41 -2.73
C ILE A 391 -13.38 17.88 -1.48
N SER A 392 -13.05 19.16 -1.45
CA SER A 392 -12.32 19.82 -0.37
C SER A 392 -13.28 20.41 0.65
N ASP A 393 -13.35 19.77 1.81
CA ASP A 393 -14.15 20.28 2.93
C ASP A 393 -13.37 21.38 3.66
N GLU A 394 -13.82 22.65 3.55
CA GLU A 394 -13.07 23.85 3.94
C GLU A 394 -13.30 24.23 5.41
N PHE A 395 -13.18 23.29 6.36
CA PHE A 395 -13.25 23.58 7.80
C PHE A 395 -12.38 22.64 8.62
N SER A 396 -11.96 23.10 9.81
CA SER A 396 -11.21 22.34 10.82
C SER A 396 -9.99 21.61 10.23
N VAL A 397 -9.73 20.39 10.66
CA VAL A 397 -8.59 19.54 10.20
C VAL A 397 -8.70 19.11 8.74
N PHE A 398 -9.87 19.23 8.11
CA PHE A 398 -10.07 18.80 6.72
C PHE A 398 -9.35 19.71 5.74
N HIS A 399 -9.24 20.99 6.04
CA HIS A 399 -8.44 21.93 5.28
C HIS A 399 -6.96 21.47 5.19
N ARG A 400 -6.36 21.00 6.30
CA ARG A 400 -5.00 20.44 6.30
C ARG A 400 -4.88 19.15 5.48
N LYS A 401 -5.94 18.31 5.43
CA LYS A 401 -5.97 17.13 4.57
C LYS A 401 -5.92 17.53 3.09
N THR A 402 -6.62 18.57 2.70
CA THR A 402 -6.56 19.15 1.35
C THR A 402 -5.15 19.64 1.03
N GLY A 403 -4.49 20.36 1.94
CA GLY A 403 -3.09 20.78 1.77
C GLY A 403 -2.12 19.62 1.54
N ALA A 404 -2.34 18.46 2.19
CA ALA A 404 -1.53 17.26 1.96
C ALA A 404 -1.75 16.69 0.54
N ARG A 405 -2.99 16.70 0.04
CA ARG A 405 -3.30 16.27 -1.34
C ARG A 405 -2.75 17.25 -2.37
N LEU A 406 -2.86 18.56 -2.13
CA LEU A 406 -2.27 19.61 -2.98
C LEU A 406 -0.76 19.43 -3.15
N ARG A 407 -0.03 19.17 -2.05
CA ARG A 407 1.41 18.86 -2.15
C ARG A 407 1.68 17.67 -3.07
N PHE A 408 0.85 16.63 -3.00
CA PHE A 408 0.97 15.47 -3.89
C PHE A 408 0.70 15.85 -5.36
N TYR A 409 -0.35 16.62 -5.66
CA TYR A 409 -0.68 17.07 -7.01
C TYR A 409 0.42 17.93 -7.61
N ASN A 410 0.91 18.91 -6.85
CA ASN A 410 2.00 19.81 -7.28
C ASN A 410 3.32 19.05 -7.52
N ASN A 411 3.68 18.11 -6.63
CA ASN A 411 4.88 17.29 -6.78
C ASN A 411 4.83 16.39 -8.02
N ASN A 412 3.63 16.03 -8.51
CA ASN A 412 3.43 15.27 -9.73
C ASN A 412 3.12 16.14 -10.95
N LYS A 413 3.14 17.49 -10.81
CA LYS A 413 2.87 18.46 -11.87
C LYS A 413 1.53 18.25 -12.56
N TYR A 414 0.48 17.87 -11.80
CA TYR A 414 -0.86 17.71 -12.34
C TYR A 414 -1.49 19.04 -12.69
N LYS A 415 -2.41 19.05 -13.67
CA LYS A 415 -3.18 20.23 -14.03
C LYS A 415 -4.32 20.44 -13.04
N ILE A 416 -4.24 21.47 -12.18
CA ILE A 416 -5.21 21.74 -11.14
C ILE A 416 -6.16 22.85 -11.58
N SER A 417 -7.45 22.63 -11.38
CA SER A 417 -8.50 23.65 -11.51
C SER A 417 -9.34 23.65 -10.23
N TYR A 418 -9.81 24.82 -9.86
CA TYR A 418 -10.61 25.00 -8.65
C TYR A 418 -12.05 25.33 -9.03
N TYR A 419 -12.99 24.81 -8.25
CA TYR A 419 -14.41 24.99 -8.43
C TYR A 419 -15.07 25.35 -7.09
N GLN A 420 -16.07 26.21 -7.15
CA GLN A 420 -16.98 26.50 -6.06
C GLN A 420 -18.39 26.58 -6.63
N ASP A 421 -19.37 25.91 -6.01
CA ASP A 421 -20.75 25.82 -6.50
C ASP A 421 -20.87 25.38 -7.97
N ASN A 422 -20.01 24.46 -8.40
CA ASN A 422 -19.82 23.99 -9.77
C ASN A 422 -19.28 25.03 -10.78
N GLU A 423 -18.98 26.24 -10.35
CA GLU A 423 -18.34 27.25 -11.20
C GLU A 423 -16.83 27.21 -11.02
N LYS A 424 -16.11 27.32 -12.16
CA LYS A 424 -14.65 27.38 -12.13
C LYS A 424 -14.22 28.72 -11.59
N ILE A 425 -13.34 28.69 -10.58
CA ILE A 425 -12.75 29.88 -9.96
C ILE A 425 -11.28 29.99 -10.28
N GLU A 426 -10.79 31.21 -10.51
CA GLU A 426 -9.37 31.51 -10.56
C GLU A 426 -8.88 31.79 -9.15
N ILE A 427 -7.83 31.07 -8.72
CA ILE A 427 -7.15 31.34 -7.45
C ILE A 427 -5.85 32.05 -7.78
N ASP A 428 -5.68 33.24 -7.28
CA ASP A 428 -4.42 33.99 -7.39
C ASP A 428 -3.32 33.20 -6.67
N ASN A 429 -2.18 32.98 -7.35
CA ASN A 429 -1.06 32.19 -6.84
C ASN A 429 -0.41 32.73 -5.55
N GLY A 430 -0.93 33.87 -5.02
CA GLY A 430 -0.52 34.46 -3.75
C GLY A 430 -1.12 33.80 -2.49
N ASP A 431 -2.26 33.10 -2.63
CA ASP A 431 -3.00 32.53 -1.48
C ASP A 431 -2.55 31.07 -1.15
N THR A 432 -1.64 30.50 -1.91
CA THR A 432 -1.07 29.16 -1.65
C THR A 432 0.17 29.20 -0.73
N GLY A 433 0.63 30.37 -0.30
CA GLY A 433 1.88 30.59 0.43
C GLY A 433 1.81 30.32 1.93
N ASP A 434 0.71 30.64 2.59
CA ASP A 434 0.66 30.65 4.07
C ASP A 434 0.34 29.31 4.74
N ALA A 435 -0.03 28.28 3.96
CA ALA A 435 -0.27 26.93 4.52
C ALA A 435 0.98 26.03 4.55
N CYS A 436 2.14 26.50 4.06
CA CYS A 436 3.32 25.66 3.82
C CYS A 436 4.48 25.83 4.82
N GLU A 437 4.45 26.84 5.70
CA GLU A 437 5.62 27.13 6.57
C GLU A 437 5.49 26.78 8.06
N ALA A 438 4.35 26.28 8.51
CA ALA A 438 4.14 26.06 9.94
C ALA A 438 4.11 24.58 10.33
N ASP A 439 5.07 23.73 9.99
CA ASP A 439 5.23 22.43 10.63
C ASP A 439 6.66 21.85 10.51
N ASN A 440 7.66 22.68 10.84
CA ASN A 440 9.02 22.18 11.14
C ASN A 440 9.40 22.36 12.61
N GLU A 441 8.44 22.63 13.48
CA GLU A 441 8.69 22.58 14.92
C GLU A 441 8.56 21.15 15.42
N GLY A 442 9.73 20.57 15.69
CA GLY A 442 9.87 19.30 16.37
C GLY A 442 9.11 19.34 17.70
N TYR A 443 8.35 18.30 17.94
CA TYR A 443 7.76 18.01 19.23
C TYR A 443 8.92 17.76 20.24
N ASP A 444 9.37 18.83 20.88
CA ASP A 444 10.25 18.78 22.05
C ASP A 444 9.36 18.60 23.29
N GLY A 445 9.18 17.34 23.67
CA GLY A 445 8.46 16.94 24.85
C GLY A 445 9.34 16.96 26.09
N THR A 446 9.76 18.13 26.53
CA THR A 446 10.28 18.29 27.90
C THR A 446 9.27 19.04 28.74
N ASP A 447 8.33 18.31 29.33
CA ASP A 447 7.61 18.80 30.52
C ASP A 447 8.18 18.07 31.74
N LYS A 448 9.03 18.79 32.46
CA LYS A 448 9.48 18.43 33.80
C LYS A 448 8.41 18.85 34.80
N THR A 449 7.60 17.92 35.23
CA THR A 449 6.98 18.04 36.54
C THR A 449 7.11 16.73 37.29
N ASP A 450 7.94 16.83 38.30
CA ASP A 450 8.16 15.97 39.43
C ASP A 450 6.84 15.52 40.10
N ARG A 451 6.59 14.20 40.17
CA ARG A 451 5.77 13.57 41.19
C ARG A 451 6.13 12.09 41.35
N THR A 452 7.00 11.84 42.34
CA THR A 452 7.13 10.57 43.04
C THR A 452 5.76 10.00 43.42
N LYS A 453 5.44 8.76 42.99
CA LYS A 453 4.84 7.64 43.73
C LYS A 453 4.35 6.52 42.82
N GLY A 454 4.78 5.30 43.15
CA GLY A 454 4.03 4.08 42.85
C GLY A 454 4.38 3.32 41.56
N ALA A 455 5.56 2.67 41.55
CA ALA A 455 5.86 1.63 40.57
C ALA A 455 4.95 0.41 40.80
N LYS A 456 4.06 0.10 39.86
CA LYS A 456 3.52 -1.26 39.69
C LYS A 456 4.32 -1.97 38.59
N LYS A 457 4.98 -3.06 39.00
CA LYS A 457 5.70 -3.99 38.13
C LYS A 457 4.73 -4.59 37.10
N PRO A 458 5.15 -4.80 35.85
CA PRO A 458 4.37 -5.61 34.91
C PRO A 458 4.46 -7.09 35.35
N MET A 459 3.30 -7.72 35.38
CA MET A 459 3.09 -9.13 35.67
C MET A 459 3.68 -9.96 34.53
N PHE A 460 4.79 -10.65 34.79
CA PHE A 460 5.22 -11.78 33.96
C PHE A 460 4.37 -12.98 34.35
N ILE A 461 3.65 -13.56 33.42
CA ILE A 461 3.03 -14.87 33.58
C ILE A 461 4.16 -15.87 33.36
N ASN A 462 4.55 -16.54 34.43
CA ASN A 462 5.31 -17.78 34.38
C ASN A 462 4.33 -18.90 34.04
N ASP A 463 4.53 -19.57 32.92
CA ASP A 463 4.03 -20.91 32.69
C ASP A 463 5.10 -21.89 33.18
N ASP A 464 4.95 -22.32 34.41
CA ASP A 464 5.44 -23.59 34.96
C ASP A 464 4.33 -24.05 35.87
N ASP A 465 3.70 -25.18 35.51
CA ASP A 465 3.31 -26.28 36.38
C ASP A 465 2.39 -27.28 35.62
N ASP A 466 2.96 -28.42 35.40
CA ASP A 466 2.53 -29.83 35.59
C ASP A 466 1.03 -30.18 35.39
N GLU A 467 0.76 -31.05 34.45
CA GLU A 467 0.41 -32.50 34.44
C GLU A 467 -0.05 -32.91 33.03
#